data_f8df806d03f8a07dc3c615791c1ef356
#
_entry.id   f8df806d03f8a07dc3c615791c1ef356
#
_cell.length_a   1.000
_cell.length_b   1.000
_cell.length_c   1.000
_cell.angle_alpha   90.00
_cell.angle_beta   90.00
_cell.angle_gamma   90.00
#
_symmetry.space_group_name_H-M   'P 1'
#
loop_
_entity.id
_entity.type
_entity.pdbx_description
1 polymer ?
#
loop_
_entity_poly.entity_id
_entity_poly.type
_entity_poly.pdbx_seq_one_letter_code
_entity_poly.pdbx_strand_id
1 'polypeptide(L)'
;MKKTIRITVLTALSLTLSFASAGTMAGAKTKNGFTYKITKNQVKIISCSKNQKRIVIPDKIAGKKVTSLGANVWKKSSKVQTIVLPKYLKTIEKKQADYAWGNIVKKKNVFSTPFTGCGKLKNIKVAKGNKYFCSAKGVLYTKNKKTLLVYPAGRIQKSYTIQGKTT
;
A
#
# COMPACT_ATOMS: atom_id res chain seq x y z
N MET A 1 -65.38 -32.35 7.38
CA MET A 1 -64.72 -31.13 6.94
C MET A 1 -63.28 -31.18 7.46
N LYS A 2 -62.29 -31.44 6.56
CA LYS A 2 -60.86 -31.53 6.92
C LYS A 2 -60.24 -30.15 6.72
N LYS A 3 -59.77 -29.51 7.80
CA LYS A 3 -59.01 -28.24 7.74
C LYS A 3 -57.53 -28.55 7.45
N THR A 4 -57.05 -28.16 6.29
CA THR A 4 -55.63 -28.25 5.91
C THR A 4 -54.91 -27.01 6.42
N ILE A 5 -53.96 -27.20 7.35
CA ILE A 5 -53.06 -26.13 7.83
C ILE A 5 -51.87 -26.12 6.91
N ARG A 6 -51.66 -25.02 6.15
CA ARG A 6 -50.44 -24.77 5.42
C ARG A 6 -49.40 -24.16 6.34
N ILE A 7 -48.34 -24.90 6.63
CA ILE A 7 -47.18 -24.39 7.34
C ILE A 7 -46.25 -23.81 6.32
N THR A 8 -46.13 -22.48 6.31
CA THR A 8 -45.14 -21.76 5.54
C THR A 8 -43.84 -21.74 6.35
N VAL A 9 -42.87 -22.55 5.96
CA VAL A 9 -41.53 -22.53 6.56
C VAL A 9 -40.78 -21.36 5.92
N LEU A 10 -40.62 -20.28 6.67
CA LEU A 10 -39.76 -19.16 6.34
C LEU A 10 -38.34 -19.52 6.82
N THR A 11 -37.52 -20.08 5.92
CA THR A 11 -36.11 -20.27 6.22
C THR A 11 -35.38 -18.94 6.02
N ALA A 12 -35.29 -18.16 7.09
CA ALA A 12 -34.36 -17.04 7.14
C ALA A 12 -32.94 -17.61 7.39
N LEU A 13 -32.19 -17.83 6.30
CA LEU A 13 -30.78 -18.17 6.38
C LEU A 13 -29.99 -16.90 6.71
N SER A 14 -29.90 -16.55 7.98
CA SER A 14 -29.02 -15.51 8.47
C SER A 14 -27.59 -16.03 8.48
N LEU A 15 -26.87 -15.83 7.36
CA LEU A 15 -25.44 -16.07 7.30
C LEU A 15 -24.72 -14.94 8.06
N THR A 16 -24.59 -15.09 9.38
CA THR A 16 -23.74 -14.21 10.18
C THR A 16 -22.28 -14.55 9.89
N LEU A 17 -21.71 -13.83 8.93
CA LEU A 17 -20.27 -13.83 8.73
C LEU A 17 -19.63 -13.12 9.91
N SER A 18 -19.14 -13.88 10.88
CA SER A 18 -18.31 -13.37 11.98
C SER A 18 -16.97 -12.92 11.41
N PHE A 19 -16.88 -11.63 11.06
CA PHE A 19 -15.59 -11.01 10.80
C PHE A 19 -14.88 -10.83 12.13
N ALA A 20 -13.84 -11.63 12.37
CA ALA A 20 -12.88 -11.37 13.43
C ALA A 20 -12.40 -9.91 13.30
N SER A 21 -12.65 -9.10 14.32
CA SER A 21 -12.30 -7.68 14.37
C SER A 21 -10.79 -7.48 14.48
N ALA A 22 -10.10 -7.47 13.34
CA ALA A 22 -8.85 -6.71 13.27
C ALA A 22 -9.28 -5.24 13.41
N GLY A 23 -8.80 -4.54 14.44
CA GLY A 23 -9.20 -3.19 14.80
C GLY A 23 -9.40 -2.28 13.59
N THR A 24 -10.66 -1.96 13.31
CA THR A 24 -11.05 -1.10 12.19
C THR A 24 -10.59 0.31 12.51
N MET A 25 -9.58 0.78 11.79
CA MET A 25 -9.27 2.21 11.79
C MET A 25 -10.49 2.96 11.30
N ALA A 26 -11.09 3.81 12.14
CA ALA A 26 -12.30 4.56 11.83
C ALA A 26 -12.18 5.24 10.45
N GLY A 27 -13.15 4.99 9.56
CA GLY A 27 -13.19 5.54 8.21
C GLY A 27 -12.31 4.85 7.17
N ALA A 28 -11.61 3.75 7.48
CA ALA A 28 -10.88 2.96 6.50
C ALA A 28 -11.82 2.00 5.75
N LYS A 29 -11.64 1.92 4.42
CA LYS A 29 -12.39 1.02 3.53
C LYS A 29 -11.42 0.06 2.85
N THR A 30 -11.92 -1.12 2.44
CA THR A 30 -11.11 -2.10 1.70
C THR A 30 -11.75 -2.39 0.35
N LYS A 31 -10.95 -2.34 -0.71
CA LYS A 31 -11.34 -2.73 -2.07
C LYS A 31 -10.15 -3.36 -2.80
N ASN A 32 -10.39 -4.52 -3.42
CA ASN A 32 -9.37 -5.25 -4.19
C ASN A 32 -8.04 -5.43 -3.43
N GLY A 33 -8.10 -5.74 -2.12
CA GLY A 33 -6.92 -5.95 -1.28
C GLY A 33 -6.15 -4.69 -0.90
N PHE A 34 -6.67 -3.50 -1.20
CA PHE A 34 -6.15 -2.23 -0.70
C PHE A 34 -7.06 -1.67 0.38
N THR A 35 -6.51 -1.41 1.57
CA THR A 35 -7.18 -0.64 2.62
C THR A 35 -6.83 0.83 2.44
N TYR A 36 -7.82 1.71 2.41
CA TYR A 36 -7.65 3.12 2.08
C TYR A 36 -8.58 4.03 2.87
N LYS A 37 -8.21 5.30 2.97
CA LYS A 37 -9.06 6.40 3.44
C LYS A 37 -9.32 7.38 2.31
N ILE A 38 -10.50 8.01 2.34
CA ILE A 38 -10.86 9.11 1.44
C ILE A 38 -10.82 10.40 2.24
N THR A 39 -10.05 11.38 1.78
CA THR A 39 -9.97 12.72 2.37
C THR A 39 -9.95 13.74 1.24
N LYS A 40 -10.78 14.79 1.32
CA LYS A 40 -10.86 15.85 0.28
C LYS A 40 -10.93 15.28 -1.15
N ASN A 41 -11.82 14.28 -1.35
CA ASN A 41 -12.03 13.60 -2.64
C ASN A 41 -10.81 12.86 -3.24
N GLN A 42 -9.82 12.52 -2.40
CA GLN A 42 -8.59 11.82 -2.76
C GLN A 42 -8.42 10.56 -1.91
N VAL A 43 -7.76 9.56 -2.48
CA VAL A 43 -7.51 8.27 -1.81
C VAL A 43 -6.07 8.23 -1.30
N LYS A 44 -5.95 7.90 -0.01
CA LYS A 44 -4.70 7.48 0.63
C LYS A 44 -4.76 5.98 0.90
N ILE A 45 -3.84 5.21 0.33
CA ILE A 45 -3.68 3.78 0.64
C ILE A 45 -2.93 3.65 1.96
N ILE A 46 -3.47 2.87 2.89
CA ILE A 46 -2.93 2.67 4.24
C ILE A 46 -2.25 1.32 4.35
N SER A 47 -2.85 0.27 3.77
CA SER A 47 -2.26 -1.06 3.73
C SER A 47 -2.66 -1.82 2.48
N CYS A 48 -1.93 -2.89 2.17
CA CYS A 48 -2.21 -3.81 1.08
C CYS A 48 -2.07 -5.25 1.59
N SER A 49 -3.12 -6.03 1.45
CA SER A 49 -3.13 -7.46 1.80
C SER A 49 -2.63 -8.37 0.68
N LYS A 50 -2.37 -7.82 -0.52
CA LYS A 50 -1.88 -8.59 -1.67
C LYS A 50 -0.44 -9.05 -1.43
N ASN A 51 -0.21 -10.35 -1.55
CA ASN A 51 1.11 -10.95 -1.44
C ASN A 51 1.50 -11.65 -2.76
N GLN A 52 1.51 -10.90 -3.85
CA GLN A 52 1.79 -11.34 -5.21
C GLN A 52 3.16 -10.83 -5.67
N LYS A 53 3.81 -11.50 -6.62
CA LYS A 53 5.09 -11.06 -7.21
C LYS A 53 5.02 -9.66 -7.82
N ARG A 54 3.86 -9.29 -8.40
CA ARG A 54 3.61 -7.99 -9.00
C ARG A 54 2.34 -7.36 -8.43
N ILE A 55 2.45 -6.14 -7.92
CA ILE A 55 1.31 -5.33 -7.45
C ILE A 55 1.20 -4.10 -8.34
N VAL A 56 0.03 -3.90 -8.91
CA VAL A 56 -0.34 -2.68 -9.65
C VAL A 56 -1.33 -1.90 -8.80
N ILE A 57 -0.98 -0.67 -8.46
CA ILE A 57 -1.87 0.23 -7.76
C ILE A 57 -2.74 0.93 -8.81
N PRO A 58 -4.07 0.86 -8.71
CA PRO A 58 -4.95 1.52 -9.67
C PRO A 58 -4.85 3.05 -9.54
N ASP A 59 -5.05 3.75 -10.64
CA ASP A 59 -5.05 5.23 -10.65
C ASP A 59 -6.20 5.82 -9.84
N LYS A 60 -7.33 5.07 -9.74
CA LYS A 60 -8.52 5.45 -8.97
C LYS A 60 -9.04 4.27 -8.16
N ILE A 61 -9.57 4.54 -6.98
CA ILE A 61 -10.35 3.61 -6.15
C ILE A 61 -11.65 4.31 -5.77
N ALA A 62 -12.79 3.61 -5.94
CA ALA A 62 -14.12 4.19 -5.73
C ALA A 62 -14.32 5.52 -6.50
N GLY A 63 -13.89 5.58 -7.77
CA GLY A 63 -13.98 6.76 -8.62
C GLY A 63 -12.99 7.89 -8.30
N LYS A 64 -12.29 7.83 -7.16
CA LYS A 64 -11.41 8.90 -6.66
C LYS A 64 -9.93 8.61 -6.93
N LYS A 65 -9.15 9.66 -7.23
CA LYS A 65 -7.72 9.55 -7.56
C LYS A 65 -6.91 9.04 -6.37
N VAL A 66 -6.04 8.05 -6.59
CA VAL A 66 -5.07 7.58 -5.60
C VAL A 66 -3.88 8.54 -5.60
N THR A 67 -3.76 9.33 -4.54
CA THR A 67 -2.76 10.41 -4.46
C THR A 67 -1.71 10.21 -3.39
N SER A 68 -1.95 9.32 -2.42
CA SER A 68 -1.04 9.14 -1.29
C SER A 68 -0.85 7.69 -0.92
N LEU A 69 0.37 7.34 -0.52
CA LEU A 69 0.72 6.07 0.12
C LEU A 69 1.14 6.36 1.56
N GLY A 70 0.51 5.69 2.52
CA GLY A 70 0.91 5.72 3.92
C GLY A 70 2.21 4.96 4.16
N ALA A 71 2.85 5.16 5.31
CA ALA A 71 3.97 4.34 5.73
C ALA A 71 3.53 2.87 5.94
N ASN A 72 4.42 1.92 5.72
CA ASN A 72 4.19 0.48 5.97
C ASN A 72 3.04 -0.17 5.16
N VAL A 73 2.68 0.35 3.98
CA VAL A 73 1.58 -0.19 3.15
C VAL A 73 1.78 -1.68 2.87
N TRP A 74 3.00 -2.13 2.62
CA TRP A 74 3.33 -3.53 2.29
C TRP A 74 4.04 -4.28 3.40
N LYS A 75 3.87 -3.93 4.67
CA LYS A 75 4.57 -4.56 5.81
C LYS A 75 4.46 -6.10 5.83
N LYS A 76 3.39 -6.66 5.28
CA LYS A 76 3.15 -8.12 5.22
C LYS A 76 3.36 -8.74 3.83
N SER A 77 3.99 -8.02 2.89
CA SER A 77 4.07 -8.44 1.48
C SER A 77 5.44 -9.01 1.10
N SER A 78 5.78 -10.16 1.68
CA SER A 78 7.11 -10.81 1.53
C SER A 78 7.42 -11.33 0.11
N LYS A 79 6.39 -11.57 -0.74
CA LYS A 79 6.55 -12.11 -2.10
C LYS A 79 6.72 -11.04 -3.16
N VAL A 80 6.51 -9.77 -2.83
CA VAL A 80 6.46 -8.68 -3.81
C VAL A 80 7.85 -8.41 -4.42
N GLN A 81 7.92 -8.46 -5.74
CA GLN A 81 9.13 -8.17 -6.53
C GLN A 81 8.99 -6.90 -7.36
N THR A 82 7.77 -6.55 -7.77
CA THR A 82 7.49 -5.35 -8.58
C THR A 82 6.26 -4.64 -8.06
N ILE A 83 6.38 -3.32 -7.86
CA ILE A 83 5.26 -2.43 -7.54
C ILE A 83 5.14 -1.39 -8.65
N VAL A 84 3.91 -1.18 -9.15
CA VAL A 84 3.59 -0.13 -10.12
C VAL A 84 2.80 0.95 -9.40
N LEU A 85 3.38 2.14 -9.34
CA LEU A 85 2.78 3.33 -8.72
C LEU A 85 1.82 4.02 -9.69
N PRO A 86 0.68 4.59 -9.21
CA PRO A 86 -0.35 5.14 -10.06
C PRO A 86 0.00 6.52 -10.60
N LYS A 87 -0.68 6.91 -11.68
CA LYS A 87 -0.49 8.19 -12.38
C LYS A 87 -0.67 9.42 -11.49
N TYR A 88 -1.64 9.37 -10.56
CA TYR A 88 -1.99 10.53 -9.73
C TYR A 88 -1.27 10.58 -8.38
N LEU A 89 -0.35 9.65 -8.10
CA LEU A 89 0.40 9.64 -6.84
C LEU A 89 1.24 10.93 -6.70
N LYS A 90 1.07 11.61 -5.55
CA LYS A 90 1.76 12.86 -5.19
C LYS A 90 2.62 12.70 -3.94
N THR A 91 2.18 11.85 -3.01
CA THR A 91 2.78 11.75 -1.67
C THR A 91 3.12 10.32 -1.32
N ILE A 92 4.33 10.12 -0.85
CA ILE A 92 4.83 8.86 -0.25
C ILE A 92 5.22 9.21 1.17
N GLU A 93 4.44 8.72 2.15
CA GLU A 93 4.68 9.05 3.54
C GLU A 93 5.87 8.29 4.11
N LYS A 94 6.59 8.98 4.98
CA LYS A 94 7.61 8.40 5.85
C LYS A 94 7.11 8.53 7.28
N LYS A 95 7.25 7.50 8.09
CA LYS A 95 6.99 7.54 9.53
C LYS A 95 8.28 7.25 10.25
N GLN A 96 8.63 8.08 11.22
CA GLN A 96 9.75 7.78 12.11
C GLN A 96 9.44 6.48 12.86
N ALA A 97 10.37 5.56 12.88
CA ALA A 97 10.25 4.33 13.64
C ALA A 97 10.86 4.54 15.02
N ASP A 98 10.04 4.44 16.04
CA ASP A 98 10.50 4.39 17.42
C ASP A 98 10.91 2.94 17.72
N TYR A 99 12.16 2.71 18.09
CA TYR A 99 12.62 1.43 18.61
C TYR A 99 12.72 1.54 20.13
N ALA A 100 11.87 0.79 20.83
CA ALA A 100 12.01 0.56 22.25
C ALA A 100 12.79 -0.75 22.47
N TRP A 101 13.98 -0.65 23.06
CA TRP A 101 14.70 -1.78 23.63
C TRP A 101 14.66 -1.60 25.15
N GLY A 102 13.81 -2.37 25.84
CA GLY A 102 13.56 -2.19 27.26
C GLY A 102 13.06 -0.77 27.55
N ASN A 103 13.57 -0.14 28.62
CA ASN A 103 13.20 1.23 29.03
C ASN A 103 13.96 2.33 28.30
N ILE A 104 14.77 2.01 27.28
CA ILE A 104 15.59 2.99 26.55
C ILE A 104 14.95 3.23 25.19
N VAL A 105 14.19 4.32 25.04
CA VAL A 105 13.72 4.82 23.76
C VAL A 105 14.85 5.59 23.06
N LYS A 106 15.64 4.92 22.24
CA LYS A 106 16.58 5.60 21.35
C LYS A 106 15.85 5.98 20.07
N LYS A 107 15.56 7.27 19.86
CA LYS A 107 15.11 7.82 18.58
C LYS A 107 16.24 7.68 17.55
N LYS A 108 16.30 6.55 16.85
CA LYS A 108 17.17 6.40 15.69
C LYS A 108 16.48 7.03 14.49
N ASN A 109 17.21 7.74 13.62
CA ASN A 109 16.70 8.33 12.37
C ASN A 109 16.31 7.25 11.32
N VAL A 110 15.55 6.23 11.75
CA VAL A 110 15.05 5.17 10.89
C VAL A 110 13.62 5.49 10.51
N PHE A 111 13.39 5.63 9.22
CA PHE A 111 12.07 5.93 8.69
C PHE A 111 11.45 4.69 8.06
N SER A 112 10.22 4.38 8.46
CA SER A 112 9.38 3.45 7.74
C SER A 112 8.79 4.13 6.50
N THR A 113 8.95 3.50 5.35
CA THR A 113 8.33 3.91 4.08
C THR A 113 7.22 2.93 3.71
N PRO A 114 6.39 3.20 2.70
CA PRO A 114 5.43 2.21 2.20
C PRO A 114 6.08 0.87 1.86
N PHE A 115 7.35 0.88 1.44
CA PHE A 115 8.10 -0.28 0.95
C PHE A 115 8.86 -1.04 2.05
N THR A 116 8.80 -0.58 3.29
CA THR A 116 9.42 -1.27 4.44
C THR A 116 8.82 -2.68 4.58
N GLY A 117 9.67 -3.69 4.73
CA GLY A 117 9.26 -5.11 4.78
C GLY A 117 9.17 -5.82 3.43
N CYS A 118 9.40 -5.11 2.31
CA CYS A 118 9.44 -5.72 0.97
C CYS A 118 10.86 -6.20 0.62
N GLY A 119 11.43 -7.14 1.36
CA GLY A 119 12.81 -7.61 1.16
C GLY A 119 13.10 -8.22 -0.22
N LYS A 120 12.08 -8.69 -0.95
CA LYS A 120 12.21 -9.23 -2.31
C LYS A 120 11.89 -8.23 -3.41
N LEU A 121 11.61 -6.96 -3.08
CA LEU A 121 11.28 -5.93 -4.07
C LEU A 121 12.50 -5.60 -4.92
N LYS A 122 12.40 -5.82 -6.23
CA LYS A 122 13.46 -5.57 -7.22
C LYS A 122 13.19 -4.33 -8.08
N ASN A 123 11.91 -4.02 -8.33
CA ASN A 123 11.51 -2.98 -9.26
C ASN A 123 10.35 -2.14 -8.72
N ILE A 124 10.51 -0.83 -8.77
CA ILE A 124 9.42 0.12 -8.63
C ILE A 124 9.22 0.79 -9.98
N LYS A 125 8.04 0.63 -10.57
CA LYS A 125 7.64 1.28 -11.81
C LYS A 125 6.67 2.41 -11.50
N VAL A 126 6.67 3.46 -12.31
CA VAL A 126 5.76 4.60 -12.17
C VAL A 126 4.93 4.69 -13.44
N ALA A 127 3.62 4.84 -13.32
CA ALA A 127 2.71 4.96 -14.45
C ALA A 127 3.05 6.18 -15.31
N LYS A 128 2.89 6.02 -16.63
CA LYS A 128 3.10 7.12 -17.60
C LYS A 128 2.21 8.31 -17.23
N GLY A 129 2.77 9.52 -17.32
CA GLY A 129 2.04 10.74 -16.97
C GLY A 129 2.00 11.09 -15.48
N ASN A 130 2.68 10.36 -14.59
CA ASN A 130 2.88 10.85 -13.23
C ASN A 130 3.75 12.11 -13.25
N LYS A 131 3.28 13.17 -12.53
CA LYS A 131 3.92 14.50 -12.52
C LYS A 131 4.96 14.66 -11.40
N TYR A 132 5.00 13.76 -10.42
CA TYR A 132 5.80 13.91 -9.20
C TYR A 132 6.96 12.93 -9.10
N PHE A 133 6.79 11.74 -9.69
CA PHE A 133 7.75 10.64 -9.59
C PHE A 133 8.10 10.08 -10.96
N CYS A 134 9.27 9.47 -11.05
CA CYS A 134 9.67 8.63 -12.16
C CYS A 134 10.45 7.41 -11.67
N SER A 135 10.61 6.44 -12.54
CA SER A 135 11.43 5.26 -12.30
C SER A 135 12.55 5.19 -13.32
N ALA A 136 13.77 4.98 -12.87
CA ALA A 136 14.92 4.71 -13.70
C ALA A 136 15.53 3.37 -13.29
N LYS A 137 15.61 2.43 -14.24
CA LYS A 137 16.12 1.07 -14.01
C LYS A 137 15.48 0.38 -12.77
N GLY A 138 14.18 0.63 -12.50
CA GLY A 138 13.45 0.05 -11.37
C GLY A 138 13.66 0.73 -10.02
N VAL A 139 14.41 1.82 -9.95
CA VAL A 139 14.65 2.65 -8.76
C VAL A 139 13.75 3.87 -8.82
N LEU A 140 13.19 4.28 -7.68
CA LEU A 140 12.26 5.40 -7.59
C LEU A 140 12.98 6.72 -7.34
N TYR A 141 12.64 7.72 -8.13
CA TYR A 141 13.14 9.08 -8.05
C TYR A 141 12.02 10.11 -8.01
N THR A 142 12.36 11.34 -7.62
CA THR A 142 11.56 12.52 -7.95
C THR A 142 11.48 12.68 -9.47
N LYS A 143 10.44 13.38 -9.97
CA LYS A 143 10.21 13.51 -11.42
C LYS A 143 11.39 14.11 -12.18
N ASN A 144 12.07 15.08 -11.58
CA ASN A 144 13.28 15.73 -12.13
C ASN A 144 14.56 14.90 -11.97
N LYS A 145 14.49 13.71 -11.37
CA LYS A 145 15.60 12.80 -11.05
C LYS A 145 16.68 13.36 -10.11
N LYS A 146 16.45 14.51 -9.48
CA LYS A 146 17.43 15.10 -8.55
C LYS A 146 17.56 14.32 -7.24
N THR A 147 16.51 13.60 -6.82
CA THR A 147 16.52 12.84 -5.56
C THR A 147 16.15 11.38 -5.79
N LEU A 148 17.02 10.48 -5.37
CA LEU A 148 16.72 9.07 -5.24
C LEU A 148 15.83 8.89 -3.98
N LEU A 149 14.62 8.39 -4.17
CA LEU A 149 13.66 8.21 -3.08
C LEU A 149 13.69 6.82 -2.48
N VAL A 150 13.77 5.79 -3.31
CA VAL A 150 13.79 4.39 -2.86
C VAL A 150 14.63 3.54 -3.80
N TYR A 151 15.65 2.91 -3.24
CA TYR A 151 16.35 1.78 -3.87
C TYR A 151 15.69 0.49 -3.36
N PRO A 152 15.17 -0.39 -4.25
CA PRO A 152 14.46 -1.60 -3.82
C PRO A 152 15.37 -2.59 -3.09
N ALA A 153 14.93 -3.06 -1.90
CA ALA A 153 15.75 -3.89 -1.00
C ALA A 153 16.10 -5.28 -1.54
N GLY A 154 15.32 -5.82 -2.49
CA GLY A 154 15.58 -7.12 -3.12
C GLY A 154 16.52 -7.09 -4.32
N ARG A 155 17.18 -5.97 -4.58
CA ARG A 155 18.22 -5.87 -5.60
C ARG A 155 19.56 -6.31 -5.04
N ILE A 156 20.19 -7.26 -5.70
CA ILE A 156 21.48 -7.86 -5.30
C ILE A 156 22.70 -7.30 -6.06
N GLN A 157 22.50 -6.20 -6.80
CA GLN A 157 23.59 -5.59 -7.55
C GLN A 157 24.65 -4.99 -6.62
N LYS A 158 25.92 -5.31 -6.86
CA LYS A 158 27.07 -4.77 -6.07
C LYS A 158 27.27 -3.26 -6.26
N SER A 159 26.84 -2.69 -7.39
CA SER A 159 26.96 -1.27 -7.68
C SER A 159 25.70 -0.75 -8.40
N TYR A 160 25.41 0.53 -8.22
CA TYR A 160 24.32 1.21 -8.92
C TYR A 160 24.75 2.66 -9.23
N THR A 161 24.77 3.01 -10.51
CA THR A 161 25.01 4.39 -10.93
C THR A 161 23.74 5.20 -10.76
N ILE A 162 23.79 6.21 -9.91
CA ILE A 162 22.66 7.14 -9.67
C ILE A 162 22.37 7.90 -10.97
N GLN A 163 21.11 7.90 -11.38
CA GLN A 163 20.67 8.57 -12.61
C GLN A 163 20.33 10.03 -12.31
N GLY A 164 21.05 10.94 -12.97
CA GLY A 164 20.87 12.38 -12.85
C GLY A 164 21.97 13.05 -11.99
N LYS A 165 22.10 14.37 -12.12
CA LYS A 165 22.95 15.16 -11.23
C LYS A 165 22.23 15.23 -9.86
N THR A 166 22.64 14.42 -8.90
CA THR A 166 22.26 14.58 -7.49
C THR A 166 23.09 15.75 -6.94
N THR A 167 22.42 16.82 -6.61
CA THR A 167 22.94 17.86 -5.72
C THR A 167 22.65 17.49 -4.30
#